data_dd9db30ecdfe6b2ff100622ae9a2b294
#
_entry.id   dd9db30ecdfe6b2ff100622ae9a2b294
#
_cell.length_a   1.000
_cell.length_b   1.000
_cell.length_c   1.000
_cell.angle_alpha   90.00
_cell.angle_beta   90.00
_cell.angle_gamma   90.00
#
_symmetry.space_group_name_H-M   'P 1'
#
loop_
_entity.id
_entity.type
_entity.pdbx_description
1 polymer ?
#
loop_
_entity_poly.entity_id
_entity_poly.type
_entity_poly.pdbx_seq_one_letter_code
_entity_poly.pdbx_strand_id
1 'polypeptide(L)'
;MGKVYESIDDKLAGWIGRQRLFFVATAPSDGGHVNVSPKGPIDTLTVVDGRTVEYVDHVGSGAETAAHLRENGRICVMLCAFEGPPRIVRLHGRGEVVPAPDPGDGVRAVVRIHVERIADSCGYGVPLMEFVGERPQREAWLAHKGADGLRDYVRDRNAESIDGLPAFSL
;
A
#
# COMPACT_ATOMS: atom_id res chain seq x y z
N MET A 1 -20.76 2.54 -16.75
CA MET A 1 -19.33 2.95 -16.86
C MET A 1 -18.94 3.61 -15.55
N GLY A 2 -17.73 3.34 -15.07
CA GLY A 2 -17.23 3.96 -13.84
C GLY A 2 -17.04 5.48 -14.00
N LYS A 3 -17.17 6.21 -12.90
CA LYS A 3 -16.95 7.66 -12.85
C LYS A 3 -15.45 7.95 -12.72
N VAL A 4 -14.97 8.99 -13.39
CA VAL A 4 -13.65 9.61 -13.18
C VAL A 4 -13.84 10.85 -12.32
N TYR A 5 -12.96 11.05 -11.33
CA TYR A 5 -13.00 12.16 -10.38
C TYR A 5 -11.83 13.10 -10.64
N GLU A 6 -12.06 14.38 -10.51
CA GLU A 6 -11.01 15.39 -10.64
C GLU A 6 -10.09 15.41 -9.40
N SER A 7 -10.65 15.11 -8.22
CA SER A 7 -9.91 15.08 -6.96
C SER A 7 -10.58 14.13 -5.96
N ILE A 8 -9.87 13.79 -4.89
CA ILE A 8 -10.43 13.12 -3.71
C ILE A 8 -11.12 14.19 -2.87
N ASP A 9 -12.44 14.29 -3.03
CA ASP A 9 -13.28 15.16 -2.18
C ASP A 9 -13.55 14.51 -0.82
N ASP A 10 -14.13 15.25 0.12
CA ASP A 10 -14.44 14.77 1.48
C ASP A 10 -15.34 13.51 1.46
N LYS A 11 -16.25 13.41 0.50
CA LYS A 11 -17.13 12.24 0.35
C LYS A 11 -16.36 11.00 -0.07
N LEU A 12 -15.43 11.15 -1.01
CA LEU A 12 -14.57 10.05 -1.45
C LEU A 12 -13.54 9.69 -0.37
N ALA A 13 -12.94 10.67 0.28
CA ALA A 13 -12.03 10.45 1.41
C ALA A 13 -12.72 9.69 2.56
N GLY A 14 -13.95 10.09 2.92
CA GLY A 14 -14.74 9.39 3.91
C GLY A 14 -15.12 7.96 3.47
N TRP A 15 -15.33 7.71 2.16
CA TRP A 15 -15.57 6.35 1.67
C TRP A 15 -14.28 5.51 1.75
N ILE A 16 -13.12 6.06 1.37
CA ILE A 16 -11.81 5.41 1.49
C ILE A 16 -11.56 4.98 2.93
N GLY A 17 -11.71 5.88 3.90
CA GLY A 17 -11.46 5.61 5.32
C GLY A 17 -12.41 4.58 5.97
N ARG A 18 -13.49 4.18 5.32
CA ARG A 18 -14.39 3.11 5.78
C ARG A 18 -14.03 1.72 5.27
N GLN A 19 -13.08 1.60 4.34
CA GLN A 19 -12.65 0.28 3.88
C GLN A 19 -11.82 -0.41 4.96
N ARG A 20 -11.64 -1.72 4.88
CA ARG A 20 -10.89 -2.50 5.88
C ARG A 20 -9.43 -2.71 5.49
N LEU A 21 -9.17 -2.69 4.21
CA LEU A 21 -7.85 -2.84 3.63
C LEU A 21 -7.80 -2.17 2.26
N PHE A 22 -6.61 -2.01 1.73
CA PHE A 22 -6.38 -1.58 0.35
C PHE A 22 -5.35 -2.47 -0.33
N PHE A 23 -5.30 -2.43 -1.65
CA PHE A 23 -4.33 -3.15 -2.45
C PHE A 23 -3.38 -2.17 -3.11
N VAL A 24 -2.12 -2.53 -3.15
CA VAL A 24 -1.09 -1.78 -3.87
C VAL A 24 -0.57 -2.66 -4.99
N ALA A 25 -0.62 -2.14 -6.21
CA ALA A 25 -0.09 -2.78 -7.40
C ALA A 25 1.02 -1.93 -8.01
N THR A 26 2.14 -2.58 -8.31
CA THR A 26 3.31 -2.00 -8.98
C THR A 26 3.88 -3.01 -9.96
N ALA A 27 4.71 -2.56 -10.91
CA ALA A 27 5.39 -3.44 -11.83
C ALA A 27 6.76 -2.85 -12.20
N PRO A 28 7.75 -3.66 -12.53
CA PRO A 28 9.01 -3.19 -13.08
C PRO A 28 8.81 -2.53 -14.44
N SER A 29 9.81 -1.80 -14.93
CA SER A 29 9.74 -1.10 -16.23
C SER A 29 9.76 -2.05 -17.41
N ASP A 30 10.56 -3.10 -17.31
CA ASP A 30 10.76 -4.10 -18.35
C ASP A 30 10.93 -5.49 -17.72
N GLY A 31 10.22 -6.47 -18.27
CA GLY A 31 10.25 -7.85 -17.75
C GLY A 31 9.76 -7.96 -16.30
N GLY A 32 10.24 -9.00 -15.58
CA GLY A 32 9.99 -9.22 -14.15
C GLY A 32 8.55 -9.55 -13.78
N HIS A 33 8.25 -9.44 -12.48
CA HIS A 33 6.98 -9.87 -11.92
C HIS A 33 6.13 -8.69 -11.41
N VAL A 34 4.83 -8.72 -11.78
CA VAL A 34 3.86 -7.75 -11.26
C VAL A 34 3.62 -8.01 -9.77
N ASN A 35 3.70 -6.96 -8.97
CA ASN A 35 3.38 -7.01 -7.56
C ASN A 35 1.94 -6.57 -7.30
N VAL A 36 1.21 -7.35 -6.50
CA VAL A 36 -0.08 -6.97 -5.91
C VAL A 36 -0.07 -7.35 -4.44
N SER A 37 -0.09 -6.35 -3.58
CA SER A 37 0.01 -6.54 -2.12
C SER A 37 -1.24 -6.00 -1.42
N PRO A 38 -1.92 -6.81 -0.58
CA PRO A 38 -2.89 -6.28 0.38
C PRO A 38 -2.14 -5.48 1.44
N LYS A 39 -2.68 -4.33 1.81
CA LYS A 39 -2.15 -3.43 2.83
C LYS A 39 -3.25 -3.07 3.82
N GLY A 40 -2.89 -2.94 5.07
CA GLY A 40 -3.80 -2.60 6.16
C GLY A 40 -3.10 -2.63 7.51
N PRO A 41 -3.83 -2.26 8.57
CA PRO A 41 -5.23 -1.76 8.56
C PRO A 41 -5.39 -0.44 7.80
N ILE A 42 -6.64 -0.03 7.57
CA ILE A 42 -6.95 1.14 6.72
C ILE A 42 -6.43 2.47 7.27
N ASP A 43 -6.29 2.60 8.58
CA ASP A 43 -5.73 3.78 9.24
C ASP A 43 -4.26 4.04 8.89
N THR A 44 -3.58 3.07 8.26
CA THR A 44 -2.25 3.27 7.68
C THR A 44 -2.28 4.08 6.38
N LEU A 45 -3.44 4.25 5.73
CA LEU A 45 -3.65 5.05 4.52
C LEU A 45 -4.26 6.40 4.87
N THR A 46 -3.58 7.48 4.55
CA THR A 46 -4.01 8.86 4.78
C THR A 46 -4.26 9.57 3.46
N VAL A 47 -5.40 10.24 3.34
CA VAL A 47 -5.66 11.23 2.28
C VAL A 47 -5.09 12.56 2.76
N VAL A 48 -3.99 13.00 2.15
CA VAL A 48 -3.29 14.25 2.53
C VAL A 48 -4.00 15.46 1.94
N ASP A 49 -4.38 15.35 0.67
CA ASP A 49 -5.13 16.35 -0.08
C ASP A 49 -5.91 15.71 -1.25
N GLY A 50 -6.50 16.53 -2.11
CA GLY A 50 -7.32 16.05 -3.24
C GLY A 50 -6.56 15.23 -4.29
N ARG A 51 -5.22 15.21 -4.25
CA ARG A 51 -4.36 14.51 -5.20
C ARG A 51 -3.21 13.75 -4.56
N THR A 52 -3.11 13.74 -3.23
CA THR A 52 -2.01 13.10 -2.52
C THR A 52 -2.56 12.13 -1.48
N VAL A 53 -2.07 10.90 -1.50
CA VAL A 53 -2.29 9.93 -0.45
C VAL A 53 -0.95 9.38 0.04
N GLU A 54 -0.90 9.00 1.31
CA GLU A 54 0.26 8.35 1.92
C GLU A 54 -0.16 7.08 2.63
N TYR A 55 0.72 6.08 2.65
CA TYR A 55 0.52 4.96 3.53
C TYR A 55 1.80 4.54 4.25
N VAL A 56 1.62 4.05 5.47
CA VAL A 56 2.71 3.49 6.27
C VAL A 56 3.05 2.10 5.74
N ASP A 57 4.30 1.91 5.32
CA ASP A 57 4.82 0.61 4.87
C ASP A 57 5.57 -0.08 6.01
N HIS A 58 4.92 -1.08 6.58
CA HIS A 58 5.49 -1.85 7.68
C HIS A 58 6.57 -2.82 7.22
N VAL A 59 7.48 -3.16 8.13
CA VAL A 59 8.46 -4.21 7.91
C VAL A 59 7.73 -5.53 7.60
N GLY A 60 8.09 -6.15 6.49
CA GLY A 60 7.47 -7.36 5.99
C GLY A 60 8.32 -8.05 4.93
N SER A 61 7.85 -9.19 4.41
CA SER A 61 8.66 -10.08 3.56
C SER A 61 8.93 -9.54 2.16
N GLY A 62 8.07 -8.70 1.60
CA GLY A 62 8.21 -8.21 0.22
C GLY A 62 8.85 -6.82 0.15
N ALA A 63 9.64 -6.57 -0.87
CA ALA A 63 10.27 -5.28 -1.16
C ALA A 63 9.92 -4.73 -2.56
N GLU A 64 9.06 -5.44 -3.31
CA GLU A 64 8.73 -5.17 -4.71
C GLU A 64 8.18 -3.76 -4.91
N THR A 65 7.27 -3.30 -4.03
CA THR A 65 6.73 -1.94 -4.13
C THR A 65 7.84 -0.90 -4.08
N ALA A 66 8.76 -1.00 -3.12
CA ALA A 66 9.86 -0.04 -2.99
C ALA A 66 10.79 -0.09 -4.20
N ALA A 67 11.16 -1.28 -4.66
CA ALA A 67 12.01 -1.47 -5.82
C ALA A 67 11.39 -0.87 -7.10
N HIS A 68 10.13 -1.19 -7.40
CA HIS A 68 9.43 -0.69 -8.57
C HIS A 68 9.21 0.83 -8.53
N LEU A 69 8.92 1.39 -7.34
CA LEU A 69 8.78 2.85 -7.19
C LEU A 69 10.10 3.58 -7.40
N ARG A 70 11.22 3.02 -6.93
CA ARG A 70 12.56 3.57 -7.18
C ARG A 70 12.92 3.54 -8.65
N GLU A 71 12.54 2.48 -9.36
CA GLU A 71 12.84 2.32 -10.78
C GLU A 71 11.98 3.24 -11.66
N ASN A 72 10.66 3.27 -11.45
CA ASN A 72 9.74 3.92 -12.40
C ASN A 72 8.60 4.72 -11.77
N GLY A 73 8.37 4.63 -10.47
CA GLY A 73 7.37 5.38 -9.72
C GLY A 73 5.90 4.98 -9.97
N ARG A 74 5.60 4.07 -10.90
CA ARG A 74 4.20 3.74 -11.25
C ARG A 74 3.52 2.92 -10.16
N ILE A 75 2.32 3.35 -9.74
CA ILE A 75 1.56 2.71 -8.67
C ILE A 75 0.06 2.81 -8.91
N CYS A 76 -0.67 1.80 -8.48
CA CYS A 76 -2.12 1.83 -8.34
C CYS A 76 -2.49 1.40 -6.92
N VAL A 77 -3.25 2.24 -6.24
CA VAL A 77 -3.95 1.86 -4.99
C VAL A 77 -5.39 1.52 -5.35
N MET A 78 -5.85 0.34 -4.96
CA MET A 78 -7.21 -0.12 -5.19
C MET A 78 -7.90 -0.41 -3.86
N LEU A 79 -9.14 0.08 -3.72
CA LEU A 79 -10.02 -0.20 -2.60
C LEU A 79 -11.31 -0.83 -3.11
N CYS A 80 -11.83 -1.82 -2.38
CA CYS A 80 -13.06 -2.53 -2.71
C CYS A 80 -14.03 -2.45 -1.54
N ALA A 81 -15.31 -2.22 -1.83
CA ALA A 81 -16.37 -2.32 -0.85
C ALA A 81 -16.69 -3.80 -0.60
N PHE A 82 -16.21 -4.35 0.52
CA PHE A 82 -16.63 -5.67 1.01
C PHE A 82 -17.92 -5.60 1.82
N GLU A 83 -18.31 -4.41 2.27
CA GLU A 83 -19.55 -4.12 3.00
C GLU A 83 -20.34 -3.02 2.28
N GLY A 84 -21.66 -3.06 2.38
CA GLY A 84 -22.55 -2.05 1.79
C GLY A 84 -22.64 -2.11 0.25
N PRO A 85 -22.93 -0.99 -0.42
CA PRO A 85 -23.08 -0.95 -1.88
C PRO A 85 -21.78 -1.29 -2.60
N PRO A 86 -21.84 -2.12 -3.66
CA PRO A 86 -20.64 -2.55 -4.39
C PRO A 86 -19.95 -1.37 -5.07
N ARG A 87 -18.65 -1.29 -4.87
CA ARG A 87 -17.81 -0.24 -5.48
C ARG A 87 -16.34 -0.62 -5.42
N ILE A 88 -15.60 -0.33 -6.49
CA ILE A 88 -14.15 -0.35 -6.51
C ILE A 88 -13.67 1.06 -6.83
N VAL A 89 -12.68 1.56 -6.11
CA VAL A 89 -11.97 2.80 -6.43
C VAL A 89 -10.52 2.47 -6.71
N ARG A 90 -9.97 3.09 -7.76
CA ARG A 90 -8.55 3.01 -8.10
C ARG A 90 -7.94 4.41 -8.15
N LEU A 91 -6.82 4.55 -7.47
CA LEU A 91 -5.97 5.72 -7.47
C LEU A 91 -4.70 5.35 -8.23
N HIS A 92 -4.58 5.78 -9.48
CA HIS A 92 -3.38 5.60 -10.29
C HIS A 92 -2.49 6.82 -10.18
N GLY A 93 -1.18 6.64 -10.07
CA GLY A 93 -0.28 7.77 -9.96
C GLY A 93 1.19 7.40 -9.90
N ARG A 94 1.95 8.33 -9.34
CA ARG A 94 3.38 8.23 -9.09
C ARG A 94 3.62 8.17 -7.60
N GLY A 95 4.36 7.14 -7.16
CA GLY A 95 4.75 6.97 -5.78
C GLY A 95 6.23 7.17 -5.55
N GLU A 96 6.57 7.64 -4.37
CA GLU A 96 7.93 7.70 -3.85
C GLU A 96 8.00 7.01 -2.50
N VAL A 97 9.14 6.42 -2.21
CA VAL A 97 9.41 5.75 -0.94
C VAL A 97 10.24 6.70 -0.06
N VAL A 98 9.67 7.13 1.05
CA VAL A 98 10.36 7.91 2.08
C VAL A 98 10.77 6.94 3.19
N PRO A 99 12.05 6.53 3.29
CA PRO A 99 12.49 5.59 4.30
C PRO A 99 12.23 6.12 5.72
N ALA A 100 11.80 5.25 6.61
CA ALA A 100 11.73 5.58 8.03
C ALA A 100 13.15 5.78 8.60
N PRO A 101 13.34 6.69 9.57
CA PRO A 101 14.65 6.90 10.21
C PRO A 101 15.20 5.65 10.88
N ASP A 102 14.32 4.82 11.44
CA ASP A 102 14.66 3.55 12.08
C ASP A 102 13.55 2.50 11.87
N PRO A 103 13.82 1.39 11.16
CA PRO A 103 12.85 0.31 11.00
C PRO A 103 12.62 -0.52 12.28
N GLY A 104 13.37 -0.27 13.35
CA GLY A 104 13.22 -0.94 14.64
C GLY A 104 11.84 -0.75 15.29
N ASP A 105 11.11 0.29 14.88
CA ASP A 105 9.73 0.54 15.31
C ASP A 105 8.67 -0.25 14.47
N GLY A 106 9.13 -1.10 13.55
CA GLY A 106 8.25 -1.89 12.69
C GLY A 106 7.73 -1.16 11.45
N VAL A 107 8.13 0.09 11.24
CA VAL A 107 7.86 0.90 10.04
C VAL A 107 9.16 1.06 9.25
N ARG A 108 9.19 0.62 7.99
CA ARG A 108 10.38 0.78 7.14
C ARG A 108 10.31 1.99 6.21
N ALA A 109 9.11 2.46 5.90
CA ALA A 109 8.92 3.62 5.04
C ALA A 109 7.50 4.21 5.16
N VAL A 110 7.35 5.42 4.64
CA VAL A 110 6.08 5.97 4.19
C VAL A 110 6.13 6.02 2.65
N VAL A 111 5.08 5.53 2.00
CA VAL A 111 4.92 5.65 0.56
C VAL A 111 3.97 6.81 0.30
N ARG A 112 4.49 7.86 -0.33
CA ARG A 112 3.71 9.03 -0.78
C ARG A 112 3.35 8.86 -2.23
N ILE A 113 2.10 9.14 -2.59
CA ILE A 113 1.57 8.92 -3.94
C ILE A 113 0.91 10.19 -4.42
N HIS A 114 1.42 10.75 -5.52
CA HIS A 114 0.73 11.77 -6.29
C HIS A 114 -0.24 11.08 -7.26
N VAL A 115 -1.53 11.31 -7.06
CA VAL A 115 -2.62 10.64 -7.80
C VAL A 115 -2.91 11.41 -9.09
N GLU A 116 -2.64 10.78 -10.21
CA GLU A 116 -2.88 11.32 -11.56
C GLU A 116 -4.30 11.04 -12.05
N ARG A 117 -4.84 9.84 -11.72
CA ARG A 117 -6.17 9.41 -12.16
C ARG A 117 -6.93 8.71 -11.04
N ILE A 118 -8.12 9.18 -10.77
CA ILE A 118 -9.06 8.62 -9.79
C ILE A 118 -10.27 8.10 -10.55
N ALA A 119 -10.59 6.81 -10.41
CA ALA A 119 -11.76 6.24 -11.07
C ALA A 119 -12.43 5.18 -10.21
N ASP A 120 -13.75 5.10 -10.29
CA ASP A 120 -14.50 3.99 -9.73
C ASP A 120 -15.02 3.02 -10.79
N SER A 121 -15.46 1.86 -10.33
CA SER A 121 -16.16 0.86 -11.12
C SER A 121 -17.20 0.13 -10.26
N CYS A 122 -18.08 -0.62 -10.90
CA CYS A 122 -19.28 -1.19 -10.28
C CYS A 122 -19.01 -2.11 -9.07
N GLY A 123 -17.90 -2.84 -9.06
CA GLY A 123 -17.57 -3.74 -7.94
C GLY A 123 -18.45 -4.99 -7.81
N TYR A 124 -19.27 -5.32 -8.81
CA TYR A 124 -20.21 -6.47 -8.75
C TYR A 124 -19.54 -7.83 -8.55
N GLY A 125 -18.25 -7.96 -8.91
CA GLY A 125 -17.47 -9.17 -8.67
C GLY A 125 -16.85 -9.24 -7.27
N VAL A 126 -16.99 -8.19 -6.45
CA VAL A 126 -16.50 -8.19 -5.06
C VAL A 126 -17.57 -8.79 -4.17
N PRO A 127 -17.28 -9.89 -3.43
CA PRO A 127 -18.25 -10.50 -2.55
C PRO A 127 -18.52 -9.64 -1.31
N LEU A 128 -19.69 -9.80 -0.71
CA LEU A 128 -19.95 -9.29 0.63
C LEU A 128 -19.16 -10.12 1.65
N MET A 129 -18.51 -9.45 2.59
CA MET A 129 -17.72 -10.04 3.66
C MET A 129 -18.02 -9.34 4.98
N GLU A 130 -18.03 -10.10 6.06
CA GLU A 130 -18.10 -9.57 7.42
C GLU A 130 -16.70 -9.38 7.98
N PHE A 131 -16.43 -8.20 8.51
CA PHE A 131 -15.17 -7.92 9.20
C PHE A 131 -15.24 -8.45 10.65
N VAL A 132 -14.47 -9.49 10.91
CA VAL A 132 -14.42 -10.13 12.25
C VAL A 132 -13.38 -9.47 13.16
N GLY A 133 -12.30 -8.96 12.59
CA GLY A 133 -11.23 -8.29 13.35
C GLY A 133 -9.87 -8.34 12.65
N GLU A 134 -8.93 -7.60 13.21
CA GLU A 134 -7.53 -7.60 12.77
C GLU A 134 -6.80 -8.86 13.24
N ARG A 135 -5.75 -9.24 12.53
CA ARG A 135 -4.90 -10.38 12.88
C ARG A 135 -3.82 -9.96 13.88
N PRO A 136 -3.65 -10.67 15.01
CA PRO A 136 -2.64 -10.33 16.03
C PRO A 136 -1.22 -10.78 15.66
N GLN A 137 -1.03 -11.51 14.57
CA GLN A 137 0.25 -12.12 14.23
C GLN A 137 1.34 -11.11 13.94
N ARG A 138 1.00 -9.93 13.39
CA ARG A 138 1.98 -8.89 13.11
C ARG A 138 2.61 -8.35 14.39
N GLU A 139 1.80 -7.96 15.36
CA GLU A 139 2.26 -7.46 16.66
C GLU A 139 3.10 -8.50 17.38
N ALA A 140 2.67 -9.76 17.39
CA ALA A 140 3.41 -10.85 17.99
C ALA A 140 4.77 -11.08 17.29
N TRP A 141 4.81 -10.98 15.96
CA TRP A 141 6.04 -11.12 15.19
C TRP A 141 7.01 -9.94 15.43
N LEU A 142 6.51 -8.70 15.44
CA LEU A 142 7.31 -7.51 15.76
C LEU A 142 7.92 -7.60 17.15
N ALA A 143 7.11 -7.97 18.16
CA ALA A 143 7.57 -8.15 19.53
C ALA A 143 8.63 -9.26 19.65
N HIS A 144 8.46 -10.37 18.92
CA HIS A 144 9.43 -11.48 18.91
C HIS A 144 10.76 -11.08 18.27
N LYS A 145 10.73 -10.29 17.19
CA LYS A 145 11.94 -9.83 16.49
C LYS A 145 12.72 -8.80 17.29
N GLY A 146 12.04 -7.89 17.96
CA GLY A 146 12.63 -6.72 18.60
C GLY A 146 13.29 -5.76 17.60
N ALA A 147 13.72 -4.61 18.08
CA ALA A 147 14.22 -3.53 17.20
C ALA A 147 15.43 -3.95 16.35
N ASP A 148 16.43 -4.59 16.95
CA ASP A 148 17.62 -5.05 16.21
C ASP A 148 17.28 -6.13 15.17
N GLY A 149 16.44 -7.10 15.54
CA GLY A 149 16.00 -8.13 14.60
C GLY A 149 15.16 -7.59 13.45
N LEU A 150 14.47 -6.46 13.61
CA LEU A 150 13.76 -5.78 12.53
C LEU A 150 14.72 -5.03 11.59
N ARG A 151 15.75 -4.35 12.13
CA ARG A 151 16.82 -3.72 11.34
C ARG A 151 17.56 -4.77 10.49
N ASP A 152 17.95 -5.87 11.11
CA ASP A 152 18.60 -6.99 10.41
C ASP A 152 17.69 -7.56 9.33
N TYR A 153 16.39 -7.71 9.62
CA TYR A 153 15.44 -8.22 8.65
C TYR A 153 15.30 -7.33 7.42
N VAL A 154 15.23 -6.00 7.60
CA VAL A 154 15.16 -5.05 6.47
C VAL A 154 16.46 -5.14 5.65
N ARG A 155 17.62 -5.12 6.30
CA ARG A 155 18.92 -5.24 5.62
C ARG A 155 19.04 -6.53 4.82
N ASP A 156 18.64 -7.67 5.40
CA ASP A 156 18.93 -9.00 4.84
C ASP A 156 17.83 -9.50 3.88
N ARG A 157 16.59 -9.00 4.03
CA ARG A 157 15.42 -9.50 3.28
C ARG A 157 14.71 -8.45 2.42
N ASN A 158 15.01 -7.18 2.64
CA ASN A 158 14.36 -6.11 1.89
C ASN A 158 15.34 -5.27 1.05
N ALA A 159 16.61 -5.71 0.91
CA ALA A 159 17.58 -5.02 0.07
C ALA A 159 17.19 -5.01 -1.41
N GLU A 160 16.57 -6.09 -1.87
CA GLU A 160 16.19 -6.30 -3.27
C GLU A 160 14.79 -6.91 -3.39
N SER A 161 14.16 -6.70 -4.55
CA SER A 161 12.92 -7.41 -4.95
C SER A 161 13.24 -8.84 -5.39
N ILE A 162 12.19 -9.63 -5.66
CA ILE A 162 12.33 -10.98 -6.23
C ILE A 162 13.02 -11.00 -7.60
N ASP A 163 13.00 -9.86 -8.32
CA ASP A 163 13.66 -9.67 -9.62
C ASP A 163 15.07 -9.05 -9.49
N GLY A 164 15.60 -8.90 -8.27
CA GLY A 164 16.93 -8.33 -8.02
C GLY A 164 17.01 -6.81 -8.16
N LEU A 165 15.87 -6.11 -8.23
CA LEU A 165 15.86 -4.65 -8.26
C LEU A 165 16.13 -4.07 -6.87
N PRO A 166 17.03 -3.06 -6.73
CA PRO A 166 17.32 -2.45 -5.43
C PRO A 166 16.07 -1.84 -4.76
N ALA A 167 15.87 -2.16 -3.48
CA ALA A 167 14.74 -1.67 -2.69
C ALA A 167 15.18 -0.84 -1.48
N PHE A 168 15.52 -1.43 -0.35
CA PHE A 168 15.97 -0.72 0.83
C PHE A 168 17.47 -0.90 1.04
N SER A 169 18.19 0.22 1.27
CA SER A 169 19.56 0.24 1.76
C SER A 169 19.57 0.87 3.14
N LEU A 170 20.04 0.15 4.15
CA LEU A 170 20.30 0.65 5.50
C LEU A 170 21.79 0.91 5.65
#